data_f671e7b62b04f0bbed613ae91a222e6b
#
_entry.id   f671e7b62b04f0bbed613ae91a222e6b
#
_cell.length_a   1.000
_cell.length_b   1.000
_cell.length_c   1.000
_cell.angle_alpha   90.00
_cell.angle_beta   90.00
_cell.angle_gamma   90.00
#
_symmetry.space_group_name_H-M   'P 1'
#
loop_
_entity.id
_entity.type
_entity.pdbx_description
1 polymer ?
#
loop_
_entity_poly.entity_id
_entity_poly.type
_entity_poly.pdbx_seq_one_letter_code
_entity_poly.pdbx_strand_id
1 'polypeptide(L)'
;YIYYDDNEYLIHDLLDEKSYVHISSPIRRLVDLLNQIEWMEIIGCNMSSNSKSFHNKWIENIDYLNTSMRAIRKVQQECDILHRCNENPELLDQNYNGILFDKIQKTDGSYSYIVYLEELKMLCKFVDSEEYENYKHYSFRLFMFEKESSFKKKIKLSKI
;
A
#
# COMPACT_ATOMS: atom_id res chain seq x y z
N TYR A 1 -2.83 9.24 1.76
CA TYR A 1 -3.65 10.40 1.38
C TYR A 1 -2.97 11.67 1.90
N ILE A 2 -3.08 12.74 1.16
CA ILE A 2 -2.53 14.06 1.49
C ILE A 2 -3.67 15.05 1.28
N TYR A 3 -3.80 16.01 2.20
CA TYR A 3 -4.70 17.13 1.98
C TYR A 3 -4.07 18.04 0.92
N TYR A 4 -4.83 18.39 -0.10
CA TYR A 4 -4.37 19.26 -1.17
C TYR A 4 -4.28 20.71 -0.64
N ASP A 5 -3.09 21.28 -0.70
CA ASP A 5 -2.86 22.72 -0.49
C ASP A 5 -2.44 23.31 -1.85
N ASP A 6 -3.00 24.48 -2.21
CA ASP A 6 -2.82 25.15 -3.51
C ASP A 6 -1.34 25.41 -3.91
N ASN A 7 -0.41 25.15 -2.99
CA ASN A 7 1.01 25.39 -3.18
C ASN A 7 1.81 24.17 -3.72
N GLU A 8 1.21 22.98 -3.79
CA GLU A 8 1.89 21.77 -4.27
C GLU A 8 1.12 21.09 -5.41
N TYR A 9 1.77 20.92 -6.56
CA TYR A 9 1.24 20.09 -7.64
C TYR A 9 1.48 18.60 -7.30
N LEU A 10 0.43 17.89 -6.93
CA LEU A 10 0.49 16.45 -6.72
C LEU A 10 0.22 15.74 -8.06
N ILE A 11 1.29 15.43 -8.78
CA ILE A 11 1.19 14.67 -10.02
C ILE A 11 0.95 13.20 -9.68
N HIS A 12 -0.02 12.59 -10.33
CA HIS A 12 -0.22 11.15 -10.26
C HIS A 12 0.65 10.47 -11.34
N ASP A 13 1.81 9.92 -10.94
CA ASP A 13 2.86 9.43 -11.83
C ASP A 13 2.37 8.44 -12.91
N LEU A 14 1.37 7.60 -12.60
CA LEU A 14 0.83 6.62 -13.56
C LEU A 14 -0.18 7.21 -14.54
N LEU A 15 -0.84 8.30 -14.19
CA LEU A 15 -1.89 8.91 -15.02
C LEU A 15 -1.40 10.18 -15.71
N ASP A 16 -0.22 10.67 -15.35
CA ASP A 16 0.34 11.98 -15.79
C ASP A 16 -0.63 13.15 -15.62
N GLU A 17 -1.50 13.04 -14.59
CA GLU A 17 -2.51 14.06 -14.26
C GLU A 17 -2.05 14.91 -13.09
N LYS A 18 -2.28 16.21 -13.20
CA LYS A 18 -1.87 17.21 -12.19
C LYS A 18 -2.65 17.10 -10.88
N SER A 19 -3.81 16.48 -10.91
CA SER A 19 -4.63 16.25 -9.73
C SER A 19 -5.43 14.96 -9.88
N TYR A 20 -5.49 14.19 -8.80
CA TYR A 20 -6.26 12.95 -8.73
C TYR A 20 -6.96 12.83 -7.38
N VAL A 21 -8.26 12.60 -7.41
CA VAL A 21 -9.07 12.50 -6.20
C VAL A 21 -9.91 11.23 -6.19
N HIS A 22 -9.98 10.57 -5.05
CA HIS A 22 -10.84 9.43 -4.84
C HIS A 22 -12.23 9.89 -4.38
N ILE A 23 -13.29 9.63 -5.16
CA ILE A 23 -14.67 10.00 -4.82
C ILE A 23 -15.70 8.90 -5.10
N SER A 24 -15.29 7.79 -5.73
CA SER A 24 -16.21 6.83 -6.34
C SER A 24 -16.76 5.75 -5.39
N SER A 25 -16.24 5.61 -4.18
CA SER A 25 -16.58 4.50 -3.28
C SER A 25 -16.73 4.92 -1.82
N PRO A 26 -17.59 5.90 -1.47
CA PRO A 26 -17.68 6.49 -0.13
C PRO A 26 -18.18 5.51 0.94
N ILE A 27 -18.89 4.45 0.57
CA ILE A 27 -19.40 3.45 1.51
C ILE A 27 -18.27 2.64 2.17
N ARG A 28 -17.17 2.42 1.45
CA ARG A 28 -16.06 1.56 1.91
C ARG A 28 -14.73 2.30 2.07
N ARG A 29 -14.63 3.52 1.57
CA ARG A 29 -13.44 4.37 1.71
C ARG A 29 -13.81 5.70 2.33
N LEU A 30 -13.36 5.91 3.56
CA LEU A 30 -13.65 7.14 4.29
C LEU A 30 -13.15 8.38 3.55
N VAL A 31 -11.99 8.32 2.89
CA VAL A 31 -11.44 9.43 2.12
C VAL A 31 -12.36 9.84 0.97
N ASP A 32 -12.99 8.88 0.29
CA ASP A 32 -13.96 9.20 -0.75
C ASP A 32 -15.18 9.96 -0.21
N LEU A 33 -15.61 9.62 1.01
CA LEU A 33 -16.69 10.33 1.68
C LEU A 33 -16.26 11.75 2.07
N LEU A 34 -15.04 11.92 2.59
CA LEU A 34 -14.51 13.24 2.93
C LEU A 34 -14.41 14.13 1.69
N ASN A 35 -13.88 13.61 0.60
CA ASN A 35 -13.77 14.32 -0.67
C ASN A 35 -15.15 14.66 -1.26
N GLN A 36 -16.18 13.81 -1.07
CA GLN A 36 -17.54 14.14 -1.48
C GLN A 36 -18.15 15.25 -0.64
N ILE A 37 -17.91 15.26 0.67
CA ILE A 37 -18.38 16.33 1.55
C ILE A 37 -17.77 17.68 1.11
N GLU A 38 -16.47 17.71 0.89
CA GLU A 38 -15.75 18.89 0.43
C GLU A 38 -16.23 19.36 -0.95
N TRP A 39 -16.36 18.42 -1.90
CA TRP A 39 -16.92 18.70 -3.21
C TRP A 39 -18.31 19.32 -3.14
N MET A 40 -19.21 18.77 -2.32
CA MET A 40 -20.56 19.31 -2.13
C MET A 40 -20.55 20.72 -1.56
N GLU A 41 -19.62 21.04 -0.65
CA GLU A 41 -19.46 22.39 -0.10
C GLU A 41 -18.98 23.37 -1.19
N ILE A 42 -18.01 22.97 -2.02
CA ILE A 42 -17.48 23.78 -3.14
C ILE A 42 -18.57 24.13 -4.16
N ILE A 43 -19.45 23.19 -4.51
CA ILE A 43 -20.55 23.46 -5.45
C ILE A 43 -21.76 24.18 -4.81
N GLY A 44 -21.63 24.61 -3.56
CA GLY A 44 -22.63 25.45 -2.88
C GLY A 44 -23.78 24.68 -2.22
N CYS A 45 -23.66 23.35 -2.04
CA CYS A 45 -24.63 22.59 -1.27
C CYS A 45 -24.60 22.97 0.22
N ASN A 46 -25.77 23.09 0.82
CA ASN A 46 -25.89 23.46 2.22
C ASN A 46 -25.58 22.26 3.12
N MET A 47 -24.37 22.18 3.66
CA MET A 47 -23.94 21.08 4.51
C MET A 47 -24.38 21.28 5.96
N SER A 48 -24.83 20.21 6.62
CA SER A 48 -25.18 20.24 8.03
C SER A 48 -23.95 20.50 8.91
N SER A 49 -24.14 21.09 10.09
CA SER A 49 -23.08 21.29 11.07
C SER A 49 -22.39 19.98 11.48
N ASN A 50 -23.15 18.88 11.54
CA ASN A 50 -22.61 17.55 11.84
C ASN A 50 -21.69 17.04 10.72
N SER A 51 -22.03 17.25 9.45
CA SER A 51 -21.18 16.86 8.31
C SER A 51 -19.87 17.64 8.32
N LYS A 52 -19.91 18.94 8.61
CA LYS A 52 -18.70 19.76 8.71
C LYS A 52 -17.80 19.35 9.88
N SER A 53 -18.39 19.09 11.04
CA SER A 53 -17.66 18.61 12.22
C SER A 53 -17.02 17.22 11.96
N PHE A 54 -17.75 16.33 11.29
CA PHE A 54 -17.24 15.02 10.89
C PHE A 54 -16.04 15.15 9.92
N HIS A 55 -16.17 15.98 8.88
CA HIS A 55 -15.12 16.23 7.90
C HIS A 55 -13.85 16.75 8.59
N ASN A 56 -13.95 17.84 9.36
CA ASN A 56 -12.81 18.45 10.05
C ASN A 56 -12.10 17.47 10.97
N LYS A 57 -12.86 16.71 11.77
CA LYS A 57 -12.30 15.67 12.65
C LYS A 57 -11.42 14.68 11.89
N TRP A 58 -11.84 14.23 10.72
CA TRP A 58 -11.09 13.20 9.98
C TRP A 58 -9.96 13.78 9.13
N ILE A 59 -10.05 15.02 8.68
CA ILE A 59 -8.92 15.72 8.07
C ILE A 59 -7.79 15.91 9.08
N GLU A 60 -8.09 16.33 10.31
CA GLU A 60 -7.10 16.44 11.40
C GLU A 60 -6.44 15.09 11.74
N ASN A 61 -7.13 13.97 11.49
CA ASN A 61 -6.65 12.62 11.75
C ASN A 61 -6.18 11.86 10.49
N ILE A 62 -5.83 12.55 9.42
CA ILE A 62 -5.46 11.92 8.14
C ILE A 62 -4.24 11.00 8.25
N ASP A 63 -3.28 11.32 9.09
CA ASP A 63 -2.10 10.49 9.35
C ASP A 63 -2.46 9.18 10.05
N TYR A 64 -3.41 9.22 10.96
CA TYR A 64 -3.96 8.00 11.58
C TYR A 64 -4.65 7.13 10.53
N LEU A 65 -5.45 7.70 9.63
CA LEU A 65 -6.07 6.97 8.53
C LEU A 65 -5.01 6.32 7.64
N ASN A 66 -4.00 7.06 7.23
CA ASN A 66 -2.91 6.57 6.39
C ASN A 66 -2.18 5.40 7.06
N THR A 67 -1.84 5.54 8.33
CA THR A 67 -1.14 4.50 9.10
C THR A 67 -1.98 3.25 9.26
N SER A 68 -3.26 3.40 9.62
CA SER A 68 -4.20 2.28 9.79
C SER A 68 -4.42 1.53 8.48
N MET A 69 -4.62 2.25 7.37
CA MET A 69 -4.81 1.63 6.04
C MET A 69 -3.58 0.87 5.57
N ARG A 70 -2.37 1.41 5.81
CA ARG A 70 -1.12 0.71 5.51
C ARG A 70 -0.97 -0.57 6.33
N ALA A 71 -1.30 -0.51 7.63
CA ALA A 71 -1.24 -1.66 8.52
C ALA A 71 -2.22 -2.77 8.10
N ILE A 72 -3.46 -2.41 7.79
CA ILE A 72 -4.49 -3.36 7.31
C ILE A 72 -4.05 -4.03 6.01
N ARG A 73 -3.62 -3.26 5.01
CA ARG A 73 -3.14 -3.81 3.73
C ARG A 73 -1.97 -4.76 3.92
N LYS A 74 -1.02 -4.38 4.78
CA LYS A 74 0.13 -5.24 5.09
C LYS A 74 -0.31 -6.57 5.68
N VAL A 75 -1.20 -6.56 6.68
CA VAL A 75 -1.71 -7.79 7.31
C VAL A 75 -2.47 -8.64 6.29
N GLN A 76 -3.33 -8.05 5.47
CA GLN A 76 -4.05 -8.77 4.41
C GLN A 76 -3.07 -9.47 3.45
N GLN A 77 -2.06 -8.76 2.95
CA GLN A 77 -1.07 -9.33 2.04
C GLN A 77 -0.26 -10.46 2.71
N GLU A 78 0.17 -10.27 3.96
CA GLU A 78 0.90 -11.30 4.71
C GLU A 78 0.02 -12.55 4.95
N CYS A 79 -1.28 -12.38 5.23
CA CYS A 79 -2.22 -13.49 5.39
C CYS A 79 -2.50 -14.20 4.08
N ASP A 80 -2.71 -13.47 2.99
CA ASP A 80 -3.02 -14.04 1.67
C ASP A 80 -1.86 -14.91 1.17
N ILE A 81 -0.62 -14.43 1.27
CA ILE A 81 0.54 -15.21 0.83
C ILE A 81 0.76 -16.43 1.71
N LEU A 82 0.59 -16.29 3.04
CA LEU A 82 0.73 -17.41 3.96
C LEU A 82 -0.34 -18.48 3.70
N HIS A 83 -1.58 -18.08 3.47
CA HIS A 83 -2.68 -18.98 3.14
C HIS A 83 -2.38 -19.76 1.85
N ARG A 84 -1.99 -19.08 0.78
CA ARG A 84 -1.61 -19.71 -0.50
C ARG A 84 -0.46 -20.72 -0.34
N CYS A 85 0.58 -20.36 0.42
CA CYS A 85 1.71 -21.27 0.65
C CYS A 85 1.32 -22.46 1.55
N ASN A 86 0.34 -22.32 2.44
CA ASN A 86 -0.18 -23.44 3.22
C ASN A 86 -1.03 -24.39 2.38
N GLU A 87 -1.85 -23.86 1.47
CA GLU A 87 -2.65 -24.68 0.55
C GLU A 87 -1.79 -25.37 -0.52
N ASN A 88 -0.75 -24.68 -0.98
CA ASN A 88 0.16 -25.17 -2.03
C ASN A 88 1.63 -24.99 -1.59
N PRO A 89 2.20 -25.91 -0.81
CA PRO A 89 3.59 -25.83 -0.34
C PRO A 89 4.63 -25.76 -1.47
N GLU A 90 4.30 -26.27 -2.66
CA GLU A 90 5.14 -26.24 -3.85
C GLU A 90 5.51 -24.81 -4.29
N LEU A 91 4.74 -23.79 -3.86
CA LEU A 91 5.04 -22.39 -4.13
C LEU A 91 6.36 -21.94 -3.48
N LEU A 92 6.83 -22.61 -2.44
CA LEU A 92 8.09 -22.28 -1.77
C LEU A 92 9.32 -22.78 -2.54
N ASP A 93 9.13 -23.74 -3.46
CA ASP A 93 10.22 -24.38 -4.20
C ASP A 93 10.38 -23.79 -5.62
N GLN A 94 9.54 -22.86 -6.00
CA GLN A 94 9.53 -22.25 -7.33
C GLN A 94 10.25 -20.90 -7.36
N ASN A 95 10.78 -20.57 -8.53
CA ASN A 95 11.33 -19.26 -8.83
C ASN A 95 10.26 -18.43 -9.55
N TYR A 96 10.16 -17.16 -9.20
CA TYR A 96 9.16 -16.23 -9.72
C TYR A 96 9.84 -15.04 -10.38
N ASN A 97 9.28 -14.58 -11.48
CA ASN A 97 9.65 -13.29 -12.04
C ASN A 97 8.90 -12.18 -11.32
N GLY A 98 9.64 -11.16 -10.92
CA GLY A 98 9.04 -10.02 -10.23
C GLY A 98 9.59 -8.70 -10.71
N ILE A 99 8.70 -7.71 -10.77
CA ILE A 99 9.04 -6.32 -11.10
C ILE A 99 9.17 -5.55 -9.79
N LEU A 100 10.32 -4.87 -9.63
CA LEU A 100 10.60 -4.01 -8.49
C LEU A 100 10.06 -2.59 -8.74
N PHE A 101 9.48 -1.98 -7.70
CA PHE A 101 9.09 -0.56 -7.70
C PHE A 101 8.99 -0.03 -6.26
N ASP A 102 8.67 1.27 -6.10
CA ASP A 102 8.59 1.95 -4.79
C ASP A 102 9.85 1.78 -3.94
N LYS A 103 11.02 2.04 -4.54
CA LYS A 103 12.29 2.02 -3.81
C LYS A 103 12.33 3.08 -2.72
N ILE A 104 12.52 2.65 -1.48
CA ILE A 104 12.69 3.53 -0.31
C ILE A 104 13.97 3.14 0.41
N GLN A 105 14.89 4.09 0.54
CA GLN A 105 16.06 3.91 1.38
C GLN A 105 15.68 4.08 2.84
N LYS A 106 16.08 3.12 3.69
CA LYS A 106 15.85 3.17 5.12
C LYS A 106 17.01 3.81 5.86
N THR A 107 16.78 4.17 7.12
CA THR A 107 17.76 4.77 8.00
C THR A 107 18.93 3.84 8.34
N ASP A 108 18.76 2.53 8.24
CA ASP A 108 19.77 1.50 8.44
C ASP A 108 20.65 1.23 7.19
N GLY A 109 20.45 1.99 6.11
CA GLY A 109 21.17 1.85 4.85
C GLY A 109 20.60 0.77 3.92
N SER A 110 19.62 -0.02 4.36
CA SER A 110 18.94 -0.99 3.50
C SER A 110 17.90 -0.33 2.60
N TYR A 111 17.52 -1.02 1.54
CA TYR A 111 16.48 -0.60 0.59
C TYR A 111 15.23 -1.46 0.74
N SER A 112 14.08 -0.83 0.74
CA SER A 112 12.78 -1.49 0.73
C SER A 112 12.10 -1.28 -0.60
N TYR A 113 11.57 -2.34 -1.17
CA TYR A 113 10.87 -2.36 -2.45
C TYR A 113 9.50 -3.00 -2.29
N ILE A 114 8.61 -2.69 -3.21
CA ILE A 114 7.45 -3.51 -3.52
C ILE A 114 7.80 -4.33 -4.77
N VAL A 115 7.50 -5.62 -4.74
CA VAL A 115 7.70 -6.54 -5.87
C VAL A 115 6.34 -7.05 -6.31
N TYR A 116 6.04 -6.91 -7.58
CA TYR A 116 4.91 -7.59 -8.20
C TYR A 116 5.37 -8.92 -8.78
N LEU A 117 4.89 -10.02 -8.21
CA LEU A 117 5.13 -11.37 -8.71
C LEU A 117 4.07 -11.71 -9.76
N GLU A 118 4.50 -11.83 -11.02
CA GLU A 118 3.60 -11.96 -12.17
C GLU A 118 2.78 -13.25 -12.14
N GLU A 119 3.42 -14.37 -11.82
CA GLU A 119 2.79 -15.70 -11.81
C GLU A 119 1.74 -15.81 -10.69
N LEU A 120 2.01 -15.18 -9.55
CA LEU A 120 1.11 -15.20 -8.39
C LEU A 120 0.10 -14.06 -8.41
N LYS A 121 0.30 -13.04 -9.25
CA LYS A 121 -0.48 -11.78 -9.29
C LYS A 121 -0.57 -11.12 -7.92
N MET A 122 0.55 -11.08 -7.21
CA MET A 122 0.64 -10.58 -5.84
C MET A 122 1.71 -9.52 -5.69
N LEU A 123 1.46 -8.60 -4.75
CA LEU A 123 2.45 -7.63 -4.29
C LEU A 123 3.12 -8.15 -3.02
N CYS A 124 4.44 -8.20 -3.01
CA CYS A 124 5.23 -8.61 -1.87
C CYS A 124 6.20 -7.51 -1.47
N LYS A 125 6.49 -7.41 -0.18
CA LYS A 125 7.54 -6.52 0.30
C LYS A 125 8.89 -7.25 0.23
N PHE A 126 9.88 -6.58 -0.36
CA PHE A 126 11.26 -7.04 -0.43
C PHE A 126 12.18 -6.00 0.26
N VAL A 127 13.17 -6.48 0.99
CA VAL A 127 14.15 -5.62 1.66
C VAL A 127 15.52 -6.24 1.46
N ASP A 128 16.46 -5.44 0.98
CA ASP A 128 17.85 -5.85 0.78
C ASP A 128 18.82 -4.73 1.16
N SER A 129 20.07 -5.10 1.39
CA SER A 129 21.19 -4.16 1.55
C SER A 129 21.72 -3.63 0.21
N GLU A 130 21.48 -4.36 -0.87
CA GLU A 130 21.86 -3.97 -2.22
C GLU A 130 20.82 -3.05 -2.85
N GLU A 131 21.28 -2.13 -3.68
CA GLU A 131 20.44 -1.23 -4.44
C GLU A 131 20.07 -1.83 -5.80
N TYR A 132 18.76 -1.85 -6.11
CA TYR A 132 18.23 -2.31 -7.38
C TYR A 132 17.50 -1.20 -8.12
N GLU A 133 17.40 -1.33 -9.43
CA GLU A 133 16.67 -0.39 -10.27
C GLU A 133 15.17 -0.69 -10.27
N ASN A 134 14.34 0.36 -10.16
CA ASN A 134 12.90 0.25 -10.31
C ASN A 134 12.52 -0.17 -11.74
N TYR A 135 11.38 -0.84 -11.86
CA TYR A 135 10.79 -1.28 -13.13
C TYR A 135 11.61 -2.30 -13.92
N LYS A 136 12.58 -2.95 -13.25
CA LYS A 136 13.31 -4.09 -13.82
C LYS A 136 12.81 -5.42 -13.27
N HIS A 137 12.96 -6.44 -14.10
CA HIS A 137 12.64 -7.82 -13.75
C HIS A 137 13.81 -8.48 -13.03
N TYR A 138 13.50 -9.18 -11.96
CA TYR A 138 14.43 -9.99 -11.19
C TYR A 138 13.78 -11.32 -10.83
N SER A 139 14.61 -12.34 -10.57
CA SER A 139 14.12 -13.62 -10.09
C SER A 139 14.08 -13.67 -8.58
N PHE A 140 12.98 -14.19 -8.05
CA PHE A 140 12.72 -14.28 -6.62
C PHE A 140 12.28 -15.66 -6.21
N ARG A 141 12.47 -15.98 -4.93
CA ARG A 141 11.96 -17.17 -4.28
C ARG A 141 11.29 -16.83 -2.97
N LEU A 142 10.22 -17.56 -2.64
CA LEU A 142 9.52 -17.43 -1.38
C LEU A 142 10.17 -18.34 -0.32
N PHE A 143 10.32 -17.81 0.89
CA PHE A 143 10.83 -18.55 2.04
C PHE A 143 9.87 -18.44 3.21
N MET A 144 9.57 -19.57 3.84
CA MET A 144 8.80 -19.61 5.07
C MET A 144 9.76 -19.51 6.27
N PHE A 145 9.55 -18.51 7.10
CA PHE A 145 10.22 -18.36 8.39
C PHE A 145 9.26 -18.73 9.51
N GLU A 146 9.66 -19.64 10.35
CA GLU A 146 8.97 -19.99 11.57
C GLU A 146 9.79 -19.51 12.77
N LYS A 147 9.18 -18.68 13.61
CA LYS A 147 9.81 -18.24 14.83
C LYS A 147 9.33 -19.13 15.98
N GLU A 148 10.16 -20.11 16.39
CA GLU A 148 9.84 -21.10 17.41
C GLU A 148 9.31 -20.49 18.71
N SER A 149 9.89 -19.36 19.15
CA SER A 149 9.51 -18.69 20.41
C SER A 149 8.11 -18.04 20.40
N SER A 150 7.47 -17.89 19.24
CA SER A 150 6.17 -17.17 19.11
C SER A 150 5.18 -17.84 18.18
N PHE A 151 5.48 -19.04 17.67
CA PHE A 151 4.64 -19.78 16.68
C PHE A 151 4.19 -18.93 15.48
N LYS A 152 4.96 -17.88 15.14
CA LYS A 152 4.64 -16.99 14.03
C LYS A 152 5.33 -17.47 12.76
N LYS A 153 4.51 -17.81 11.77
CA LYS A 153 4.97 -18.08 10.41
C LYS A 153 4.94 -16.81 9.59
N LYS A 154 5.98 -16.56 8.83
CA LYS A 154 6.06 -15.45 7.88
C LYS A 154 6.67 -15.93 6.58
N ILE A 155 6.08 -15.50 5.48
CA ILE A 155 6.67 -15.66 4.16
C ILE A 155 7.51 -14.42 3.85
N LYS A 156 8.72 -14.64 3.39
CA LYS A 156 9.61 -13.59 2.90
C LYS A 156 10.05 -13.87 1.48
N LEU A 157 10.34 -12.82 0.76
CA LEU A 157 10.89 -12.86 -0.57
C LEU A 157 12.40 -12.71 -0.49
N SER A 158 13.13 -13.53 -1.25
CA SER A 158 14.57 -13.40 -1.49
C SER A 158 14.83 -13.33 -2.98
N LYS A 159 15.76 -12.48 -3.39
CA LYS A 159 16.28 -12.46 -4.76
C LYS A 159 17.24 -13.65 -4.93
N ILE A 160 17.22 -14.22 -6.14
CA ILE A 160 18.09 -15.31 -6.57
C ILE A 160 19.13 -14.75 -7.54
#